data_3504e95235c5d99b267fd0c248a3457e
#
_entry.id   3504e95235c5d99b267fd0c248a3457e
#
_cell.length_a   1.000
_cell.length_b   1.000
_cell.length_c   1.000
_cell.angle_alpha   90.00
_cell.angle_beta   90.00
_cell.angle_gamma   90.00
#
_symmetry.space_group_name_H-M   'P 1'
#
loop_
_entity.id
_entity.type
_entity.pdbx_description
1 polymer ?
#
loop_
_entity_poly.entity_id
_entity_poly.type
_entity_poly.pdbx_seq_one_letter_code
_entity_poly.pdbx_strand_id
1 'polypeptide(L)'
;MTKSWIDEALAQTELGHEGLAAEGIENFSVFCSHVTIIPAIKAILDSPDLRLDGFIGPGHVSTVIGCRPYEFIARDYGKPVVVAGFEPLDSLQSIYMLMLQLSDGRSEVENQYSRVVPWNGNMVALKAINEVMELRPYFEWRGLGFITHSAMRIRDKYAHFDAERTFAIPGLRVADPKACQCGEVLKGVLKPWECKVFGTACTPETPIGTCMVSPEGACAAYYNFGRFSRKRVREASQV
;
A
#
# COMPACT_ATOMS: atom_id res chain seq x y z
N MET A 1 0.79 20.54 4.73
CA MET A 1 2.03 19.73 4.66
C MET A 1 1.91 18.63 5.71
N THR A 2 1.23 17.55 5.37
CA THR A 2 1.22 16.33 6.19
C THR A 2 2.38 15.47 5.69
N LYS A 3 3.54 15.63 6.31
CA LYS A 3 4.59 14.60 6.24
C LYS A 3 3.91 13.31 6.66
N SER A 4 3.91 12.30 5.79
CA SER A 4 3.30 11.02 6.14
C SER A 4 4.01 10.51 7.40
N TRP A 5 3.23 10.24 8.44
CA TRP A 5 3.73 9.62 9.67
C TRP A 5 4.46 8.29 9.37
N ILE A 6 4.19 7.67 8.21
CA ILE A 6 4.87 6.48 7.71
C ILE A 6 6.31 6.81 7.29
N ASP A 7 6.52 7.93 6.55
CA ASP A 7 7.88 8.35 6.16
C ASP A 7 8.69 8.79 7.38
N GLU A 8 8.02 9.42 8.33
CA GLU A 8 8.64 9.84 9.59
C GLU A 8 8.92 8.64 10.50
N ALA A 9 8.01 7.67 10.58
CA ALA A 9 8.21 6.43 11.30
C ALA A 9 9.25 5.53 10.63
N LEU A 10 9.29 5.43 9.29
CA LEU A 10 10.31 4.71 8.56
C LEU A 10 11.68 5.40 8.71
N ALA A 11 11.78 6.70 8.50
CA ALA A 11 13.03 7.42 8.68
C ALA A 11 13.50 7.39 10.15
N GLN A 12 12.58 7.46 11.11
CA GLN A 12 12.91 7.37 12.53
C GLN A 12 13.24 5.95 12.98
N THR A 13 12.59 4.93 12.42
CA THR A 13 12.94 3.53 12.73
C THR A 13 14.23 3.09 12.05
N GLU A 14 14.47 3.48 10.82
CA GLU A 14 15.62 2.99 10.03
C GLU A 14 16.92 3.70 10.39
N LEU A 15 16.94 5.03 10.42
CA LEU A 15 18.06 5.82 10.93
C LEU A 15 18.16 5.77 12.46
N GLY A 16 17.02 5.60 13.14
CA GLY A 16 16.93 5.51 14.57
C GLY A 16 17.60 4.25 15.13
N HIS A 17 17.45 3.09 14.50
CA HIS A 17 18.06 1.83 14.98
C HIS A 17 19.59 1.84 14.90
N GLU A 18 20.17 2.35 13.81
CA GLU A 18 21.63 2.55 13.74
C GLU A 18 22.11 3.59 14.74
N GLY A 19 21.40 4.71 14.85
CA GLY A 19 21.70 5.78 15.80
C GLY A 19 21.55 5.31 17.25
N LEU A 20 20.45 4.65 17.60
CA LEU A 20 20.19 4.12 18.94
C LEU A 20 21.21 3.05 19.34
N ALA A 21 21.58 2.15 18.42
CA ALA A 21 22.60 1.15 18.66
C ALA A 21 23.97 1.77 18.85
N ALA A 22 24.32 2.82 18.10
CA ALA A 22 25.58 3.55 18.23
C ALA A 22 25.66 4.34 19.54
N GLU A 23 24.54 4.83 20.07
CA GLU A 23 24.43 5.56 21.33
C GLU A 23 24.24 4.65 22.55
N GLY A 24 24.14 3.32 22.36
CA GLY A 24 23.97 2.35 23.44
C GLY A 24 22.60 2.42 24.12
N ILE A 25 21.55 2.85 23.40
CA ILE A 25 20.18 2.91 23.93
C ILE A 25 19.56 1.51 23.89
N GLU A 26 19.16 0.98 25.05
CA GLU A 26 18.64 -0.39 25.20
C GLU A 26 17.13 -0.46 25.51
N ASN A 27 16.50 0.66 25.87
CA ASN A 27 15.10 0.72 26.33
C ASN A 27 14.09 0.99 25.20
N PHE A 28 14.44 0.63 23.97
CA PHE A 28 13.60 0.81 22.78
C PHE A 28 13.46 -0.53 22.04
N SER A 29 12.26 -0.81 21.55
CA SER A 29 12.03 -1.98 20.70
C SER A 29 10.88 -1.72 19.72
N VAL A 30 10.86 -2.44 18.62
CA VAL A 30 9.89 -2.26 17.53
C VAL A 30 9.22 -3.56 17.15
N PHE A 31 7.90 -3.54 17.04
CA PHE A 31 7.14 -4.56 16.32
C PHE A 31 7.24 -4.29 14.81
N CYS A 32 8.14 -5.04 14.14
CA CYS A 32 8.39 -4.85 12.72
C CYS A 32 7.28 -5.48 11.86
N SER A 33 6.18 -4.76 11.67
CA SER A 33 5.07 -5.17 10.79
C SER A 33 5.06 -4.38 9.47
N HIS A 34 6.22 -3.96 8.98
CA HIS A 34 6.37 -3.19 7.75
C HIS A 34 6.16 -4.09 6.53
N VAL A 35 5.12 -3.82 5.78
CA VAL A 35 4.78 -4.56 4.56
C VAL A 35 5.41 -3.91 3.32
N THR A 36 5.72 -4.73 2.32
CA THR A 36 6.32 -4.27 1.05
C THR A 36 5.31 -4.37 -0.09
N ILE A 37 5.12 -3.28 -0.83
CA ILE A 37 4.05 -3.15 -1.82
C ILE A 37 4.29 -3.98 -3.09
N ILE A 38 5.53 -4.14 -3.53
CA ILE A 38 5.85 -4.79 -4.81
C ILE A 38 5.37 -6.25 -4.88
N PRO A 39 5.62 -7.11 -3.88
CA PRO A 39 5.09 -8.48 -3.88
C PRO A 39 3.56 -8.52 -3.81
N ALA A 40 2.93 -7.56 -3.12
CA ALA A 40 1.48 -7.48 -3.04
C ALA A 40 0.86 -7.09 -4.39
N ILE A 41 1.42 -6.12 -5.10
CA ILE A 41 1.00 -5.76 -6.46
C ILE A 41 1.16 -6.97 -7.38
N LYS A 42 2.29 -7.69 -7.29
CA LYS A 42 2.51 -8.89 -8.10
C LYS A 42 1.46 -9.96 -7.83
N ALA A 43 1.13 -10.23 -6.57
CA ALA A 43 0.09 -11.19 -6.20
C ALA A 43 -1.31 -10.80 -6.75
N ILE A 44 -1.61 -9.49 -6.81
CA ILE A 44 -2.84 -9.00 -7.43
C ILE A 44 -2.79 -9.19 -8.95
N LEU A 45 -1.67 -8.87 -9.59
CA LEU A 45 -1.47 -8.99 -11.03
C LEU A 45 -1.50 -10.45 -11.52
N ASP A 46 -1.01 -11.39 -10.72
CA ASP A 46 -1.04 -12.84 -11.01
C ASP A 46 -2.45 -13.45 -10.88
N SER A 47 -3.44 -12.68 -10.43
CA SER A 47 -4.81 -13.17 -10.28
C SER A 47 -5.49 -13.37 -11.64
N PRO A 48 -6.07 -14.55 -11.91
CA PRO A 48 -6.67 -14.86 -13.21
C PRO A 48 -7.94 -14.04 -13.51
N ASP A 49 -8.55 -13.46 -12.47
CA ASP A 49 -9.78 -12.66 -12.56
C ASP A 49 -9.52 -11.14 -12.44
N LEU A 50 -8.27 -10.70 -12.60
CA LEU A 50 -7.87 -9.30 -12.54
C LEU A 50 -8.65 -8.43 -13.54
N ARG A 51 -9.19 -7.29 -13.05
CA ARG A 51 -9.93 -6.30 -13.85
C ARG A 51 -9.41 -4.88 -13.68
N LEU A 52 -8.10 -4.74 -13.51
CA LEU A 52 -7.44 -3.44 -13.45
C LEU A 52 -6.75 -3.17 -14.78
N ASP A 53 -6.94 -1.96 -15.32
CA ASP A 53 -6.35 -1.54 -16.59
C ASP A 53 -5.01 -0.82 -16.39
N GLY A 54 -4.77 -0.22 -15.22
CA GLY A 54 -3.54 0.48 -14.87
C GLY A 54 -3.49 0.85 -13.40
N PHE A 55 -2.39 1.50 -12.98
CA PHE A 55 -2.13 1.79 -11.58
C PHE A 55 -1.69 3.24 -11.36
N ILE A 56 -2.20 3.84 -10.29
CA ILE A 56 -1.60 5.04 -9.70
C ILE A 56 -0.71 4.57 -8.55
N GLY A 57 0.60 4.76 -8.71
CA GLY A 57 1.60 4.35 -7.75
C GLY A 57 1.70 5.32 -6.57
N PRO A 58 1.98 4.82 -5.34
CA PRO A 58 2.01 5.64 -4.13
C PRO A 58 3.26 6.51 -4.08
N GLY A 59 3.07 7.84 -4.03
CA GLY A 59 4.17 8.81 -4.00
C GLY A 59 5.10 8.63 -2.79
N HIS A 60 4.56 8.47 -1.57
CA HIS A 60 5.38 8.37 -0.35
C HIS A 60 6.33 7.18 -0.37
N VAL A 61 5.82 5.98 -0.62
CA VAL A 61 6.67 4.77 -0.75
C VAL A 61 7.72 4.96 -1.83
N SER A 62 7.33 5.59 -2.94
CA SER A 62 8.23 5.83 -4.08
C SER A 62 9.33 6.86 -3.80
N THR A 63 9.21 7.72 -2.78
CA THR A 63 10.32 8.57 -2.34
C THR A 63 11.51 7.73 -1.85
N VAL A 64 11.22 6.58 -1.25
CA VAL A 64 12.22 5.63 -0.75
C VAL A 64 12.66 4.65 -1.84
N ILE A 65 11.71 3.93 -2.46
CA ILE A 65 12.05 2.84 -3.38
C ILE A 65 12.26 3.27 -4.84
N GLY A 66 11.82 4.48 -5.21
CA GLY A 66 11.86 4.99 -6.59
C GLY A 66 10.74 4.46 -7.47
N CYS A 67 10.85 4.77 -8.76
CA CYS A 67 9.92 4.29 -9.80
C CYS A 67 10.35 2.96 -10.42
N ARG A 68 11.65 2.67 -10.42
CA ARG A 68 12.23 1.47 -11.04
C ARG A 68 11.60 0.15 -10.60
N PRO A 69 11.25 -0.08 -9.31
CA PRO A 69 10.60 -1.32 -8.89
C PRO A 69 9.24 -1.59 -9.52
N TYR A 70 8.60 -0.61 -10.15
CA TYR A 70 7.31 -0.78 -10.83
C TYR A 70 7.44 -1.16 -12.31
N GLU A 71 8.66 -1.11 -12.90
CA GLU A 71 8.88 -1.38 -14.33
C GLU A 71 8.35 -2.75 -14.78
N PHE A 72 8.36 -3.76 -13.91
CA PHE A 72 7.84 -5.08 -14.22
C PHE A 72 6.34 -5.07 -14.53
N ILE A 73 5.56 -4.13 -13.96
CA ILE A 73 4.11 -4.01 -14.19
C ILE A 73 3.85 -3.66 -15.65
N ALA A 74 4.60 -2.70 -16.18
CA ALA A 74 4.48 -2.30 -17.57
C ALA A 74 5.06 -3.36 -18.52
N ARG A 75 6.26 -3.87 -18.20
CA ARG A 75 7.00 -4.81 -19.05
C ARG A 75 6.34 -6.20 -19.14
N ASP A 76 5.95 -6.77 -17.99
CA ASP A 76 5.54 -8.17 -17.91
C ASP A 76 4.02 -8.35 -17.97
N TYR A 77 3.25 -7.33 -17.56
CA TYR A 77 1.79 -7.37 -17.52
C TYR A 77 1.10 -6.41 -18.49
N GLY A 78 1.87 -5.58 -19.20
CA GLY A 78 1.32 -4.63 -20.16
C GLY A 78 0.36 -3.61 -19.52
N LYS A 79 0.62 -3.20 -18.27
CA LYS A 79 -0.23 -2.27 -17.54
C LYS A 79 0.52 -0.97 -17.23
N PRO A 80 -0.04 0.20 -17.60
CA PRO A 80 0.58 1.48 -17.30
C PRO A 80 0.57 1.79 -15.80
N VAL A 81 1.60 2.51 -15.35
CA VAL A 81 1.74 2.97 -13.97
C VAL A 81 2.10 4.45 -13.96
N VAL A 82 1.45 5.25 -13.15
CA VAL A 82 1.85 6.63 -12.89
C VAL A 82 2.07 6.83 -11.40
N VAL A 83 3.31 7.15 -11.01
CA VAL A 83 3.63 7.49 -9.61
C VAL A 83 3.15 8.91 -9.34
N ALA A 84 2.25 9.08 -8.37
CA ALA A 84 1.50 10.30 -8.12
C ALA A 84 1.90 10.99 -6.82
N GLY A 85 1.87 12.33 -6.82
CA GLY A 85 1.79 13.13 -5.60
C GLY A 85 0.39 13.12 -4.97
N PHE A 86 0.21 13.90 -3.92
CA PHE A 86 -0.99 13.86 -3.07
C PHE A 86 -1.88 15.12 -3.18
N GLU A 87 -1.39 16.15 -3.84
CA GLU A 87 -2.20 17.34 -4.05
C GLU A 87 -3.32 17.07 -5.07
N PRO A 88 -4.44 17.78 -5.01
CA PRO A 88 -5.54 17.58 -5.96
C PRO A 88 -5.11 17.68 -7.42
N LEU A 89 -4.19 18.59 -7.74
CA LEU A 89 -3.66 18.76 -9.08
C LEU A 89 -2.75 17.58 -9.49
N ASP A 90 -1.93 17.07 -8.56
CA ASP A 90 -1.11 15.87 -8.78
C ASP A 90 -1.98 14.68 -9.15
N SER A 91 -3.06 14.47 -8.39
CA SER A 91 -4.02 13.38 -8.61
C SER A 91 -4.69 13.50 -9.98
N LEU A 92 -5.18 14.69 -10.35
CA LEU A 92 -5.81 14.93 -11.66
C LEU A 92 -4.81 14.73 -12.81
N GLN A 93 -3.60 15.23 -12.67
CA GLN A 93 -2.54 15.06 -13.68
C GLN A 93 -2.15 13.58 -13.84
N SER A 94 -2.04 12.84 -12.73
CA SER A 94 -1.72 11.41 -12.77
C SER A 94 -2.82 10.59 -13.46
N ILE A 95 -4.09 10.89 -13.19
CA ILE A 95 -5.23 10.28 -13.88
C ILE A 95 -5.16 10.60 -15.38
N TYR A 96 -4.90 11.85 -15.73
CA TYR A 96 -4.79 12.27 -17.13
C TYR A 96 -3.65 11.53 -17.84
N MET A 97 -2.45 11.45 -17.25
CA MET A 97 -1.32 10.71 -17.79
C MET A 97 -1.64 9.22 -17.98
N LEU A 98 -2.30 8.60 -17.00
CA LEU A 98 -2.71 7.22 -17.09
C LEU A 98 -3.72 6.99 -18.23
N MET A 99 -4.71 7.87 -18.36
CA MET A 99 -5.71 7.80 -19.43
C MET A 99 -5.10 8.01 -20.81
N LEU A 100 -4.11 8.88 -20.94
CA LEU A 100 -3.36 9.04 -22.19
C LEU A 100 -2.65 7.74 -22.59
N GLN A 101 -1.93 7.10 -21.65
CA GLN A 101 -1.26 5.83 -21.93
C GLN A 101 -2.27 4.76 -22.40
N LEU A 102 -3.42 4.64 -21.72
CA LEU A 102 -4.46 3.70 -22.10
C LEU A 102 -5.04 4.01 -23.48
N SER A 103 -5.30 5.28 -23.80
CA SER A 103 -5.79 5.72 -25.11
C SER A 103 -4.81 5.43 -26.22
N ASP A 104 -3.52 5.62 -25.98
CA ASP A 104 -2.44 5.43 -26.95
C ASP A 104 -2.01 3.95 -27.06
N GLY A 105 -2.55 3.05 -26.23
CA GLY A 105 -2.14 1.65 -26.14
C GLY A 105 -0.71 1.49 -25.63
N ARG A 106 -0.21 2.48 -24.86
CA ARG A 106 1.11 2.43 -24.22
C ARG A 106 1.04 1.82 -22.84
N SER A 107 2.17 1.31 -22.37
CA SER A 107 2.31 0.67 -21.08
C SER A 107 3.68 0.96 -20.53
N GLU A 108 3.79 2.05 -19.79
CA GLU A 108 5.04 2.58 -19.26
C GLU A 108 4.89 2.96 -17.78
N VAL A 109 6.02 3.12 -17.09
CA VAL A 109 6.05 3.75 -15.77
C VAL A 109 6.34 5.23 -15.95
N GLU A 110 5.42 6.08 -15.58
CA GLU A 110 5.60 7.54 -15.59
C GLU A 110 5.64 8.09 -14.15
N ASN A 111 6.43 9.15 -13.96
CA ASN A 111 6.61 9.79 -12.66
C ASN A 111 6.03 11.21 -12.66
N GLN A 112 4.79 11.35 -12.23
CA GLN A 112 4.17 12.66 -12.06
C GLN A 112 4.81 13.41 -10.87
N TYR A 113 5.25 12.67 -9.83
CA TYR A 113 5.80 13.25 -8.60
C TYR A 113 7.31 13.46 -8.66
N SER A 114 7.84 13.75 -9.83
CA SER A 114 9.30 13.85 -10.10
C SER A 114 10.03 14.91 -9.28
N ARG A 115 9.30 15.91 -8.73
CA ARG A 115 9.88 16.91 -7.82
C ARG A 115 10.37 16.35 -6.48
N VAL A 116 9.91 15.12 -6.11
CA VAL A 116 10.23 14.48 -4.83
C VAL A 116 10.75 13.05 -5.02
N VAL A 117 10.22 12.32 -6.01
CA VAL A 117 10.52 10.91 -6.25
C VAL A 117 11.65 10.78 -7.28
N PRO A 118 12.86 10.34 -6.87
CA PRO A 118 13.92 9.98 -7.81
C PRO A 118 13.64 8.62 -8.43
N TRP A 119 14.08 8.40 -9.69
CA TRP A 119 13.82 7.16 -10.41
C TRP A 119 14.34 5.91 -9.67
N ASN A 120 15.54 5.99 -9.11
CA ASN A 120 16.19 4.89 -8.41
C ASN A 120 15.95 4.86 -6.89
N GLY A 121 15.11 5.76 -6.38
CA GLY A 121 14.82 5.88 -4.95
C GLY A 121 15.91 6.61 -4.15
N ASN A 122 15.72 6.66 -2.85
CA ASN A 122 16.66 7.26 -1.90
C ASN A 122 17.70 6.22 -1.48
N MET A 123 18.89 6.30 -2.05
CA MET A 123 19.97 5.32 -1.81
C MET A 123 20.44 5.29 -0.35
N VAL A 124 20.34 6.40 0.38
CA VAL A 124 20.71 6.45 1.81
C VAL A 124 19.69 5.69 2.63
N ALA A 125 18.40 5.94 2.42
CA ALA A 125 17.32 5.21 3.08
C ALA A 125 17.36 3.72 2.74
N LEU A 126 17.52 3.35 1.46
CA LEU A 126 17.62 1.96 1.03
C LEU A 126 18.80 1.23 1.66
N LYS A 127 19.94 1.91 1.84
CA LYS A 127 21.10 1.33 2.52
C LYS A 127 20.81 1.08 4.00
N ALA A 128 20.20 2.04 4.70
CA ALA A 128 19.83 1.91 6.10
C ALA A 128 18.80 0.78 6.31
N ILE A 129 17.76 0.72 5.46
CA ILE A 129 16.78 -0.39 5.47
C ILE A 129 17.50 -1.74 5.34
N ASN A 130 18.35 -1.88 4.35
CA ASN A 130 19.07 -3.14 4.10
C ASN A 130 20.06 -3.49 5.21
N GLU A 131 20.60 -2.54 5.94
CA GLU A 131 21.47 -2.79 7.09
C GLU A 131 20.69 -3.34 8.29
N VAL A 132 19.52 -2.77 8.58
CA VAL A 132 18.75 -3.10 9.80
C VAL A 132 17.73 -4.20 9.56
N MET A 133 17.13 -4.25 8.36
CA MET A 133 15.99 -5.09 8.05
C MET A 133 16.30 -6.09 6.94
N GLU A 134 15.50 -7.15 6.89
CA GLU A 134 15.47 -8.12 5.80
C GLU A 134 14.04 -8.60 5.53
N LEU A 135 13.81 -9.17 4.35
CA LEU A 135 12.50 -9.68 3.98
C LEU A 135 12.14 -10.94 4.77
N ARG A 136 10.92 -11.01 5.29
CA ARG A 136 10.33 -12.24 5.82
C ARG A 136 10.09 -13.23 4.68
N PRO A 137 10.24 -14.54 4.90
CA PRO A 137 9.93 -15.54 3.87
C PRO A 137 8.49 -15.46 3.37
N TYR A 138 7.54 -15.15 4.25
CA TYR A 138 6.13 -14.90 3.92
C TYR A 138 5.48 -14.04 5.01
N PHE A 139 4.39 -13.37 4.64
CA PHE A 139 3.58 -12.56 5.55
C PHE A 139 2.11 -12.66 5.14
N GLU A 140 1.19 -12.64 6.13
CA GLU A 140 -0.23 -12.74 5.88
C GLU A 140 -0.83 -11.35 5.61
N TRP A 141 -1.36 -11.18 4.41
CA TRP A 141 -2.09 -10.00 4.00
C TRP A 141 -3.58 -10.26 4.11
N ARG A 142 -4.28 -9.41 4.85
CA ARG A 142 -5.74 -9.51 4.96
C ARG A 142 -6.40 -9.31 3.60
N GLY A 143 -7.26 -10.26 3.22
CA GLY A 143 -7.94 -10.27 1.92
C GLY A 143 -7.13 -10.83 0.75
N LEU A 144 -5.80 -11.03 0.92
CA LEU A 144 -4.92 -11.58 -0.14
C LEU A 144 -4.21 -12.87 0.29
N GLY A 145 -4.29 -13.24 1.58
CA GLY A 145 -3.63 -14.42 2.10
C GLY A 145 -2.12 -14.26 2.29
N PHE A 146 -1.37 -15.38 2.25
CA PHE A 146 0.07 -15.38 2.44
C PHE A 146 0.82 -15.01 1.16
N ILE A 147 1.64 -13.96 1.25
CA ILE A 147 2.47 -13.49 0.14
C ILE A 147 3.94 -13.62 0.54
N THR A 148 4.75 -14.23 -0.32
CA THR A 148 6.19 -14.40 -0.09
C THR A 148 6.92 -13.07 -0.20
N HIS A 149 7.90 -12.88 0.70
CA HIS A 149 8.79 -11.70 0.73
C HIS A 149 8.04 -10.34 0.72
N SER A 150 6.90 -10.29 1.41
CA SER A 150 5.99 -9.14 1.39
C SER A 150 5.98 -8.33 2.68
N ALA A 151 6.88 -8.62 3.61
CA ALA A 151 7.09 -7.83 4.82
C ALA A 151 8.54 -7.90 5.27
N MET A 152 8.92 -6.92 6.08
CA MET A 152 10.24 -6.82 6.70
C MET A 152 10.27 -7.48 8.06
N ARG A 153 11.47 -7.88 8.52
CA ARG A 153 11.80 -8.20 9.90
C ARG A 153 13.16 -7.59 10.25
N ILE A 154 13.40 -7.42 11.52
CA ILE A 154 14.69 -6.95 12.03
C ILE A 154 15.72 -8.06 11.86
N ARG A 155 16.91 -7.72 11.35
CA ARG A 155 18.03 -8.67 11.22
C ARG A 155 18.53 -9.15 12.56
N ASP A 156 19.08 -10.34 12.62
CA ASP A 156 19.62 -10.96 13.85
C ASP A 156 20.66 -10.08 14.56
N LYS A 157 21.44 -9.31 13.83
CA LYS A 157 22.40 -8.32 14.39
C LYS A 157 21.72 -7.30 15.31
N TYR A 158 20.48 -6.97 15.06
CA TYR A 158 19.67 -5.98 15.79
C TYR A 158 18.51 -6.63 16.58
N ALA A 159 18.60 -7.94 16.85
CA ALA A 159 17.53 -8.72 17.49
C ALA A 159 17.08 -8.20 18.86
N HIS A 160 17.92 -7.47 19.58
CA HIS A 160 17.59 -6.86 20.87
C HIS A 160 16.60 -5.70 20.75
N PHE A 161 16.44 -5.13 19.54
CA PHE A 161 15.39 -4.13 19.24
C PHE A 161 14.10 -4.78 18.71
N ASP A 162 14.07 -6.10 18.49
CA ASP A 162 12.89 -6.79 17.99
C ASP A 162 11.91 -7.11 19.11
N ALA A 163 10.83 -6.34 19.17
CA ALA A 163 9.78 -6.52 20.17
C ALA A 163 9.08 -7.88 20.06
N GLU A 164 9.04 -8.52 18.88
CA GLU A 164 8.49 -9.86 18.70
C GLU A 164 9.32 -10.92 19.42
N ARG A 165 10.62 -10.66 19.62
CA ARG A 165 11.54 -11.56 20.38
C ARG A 165 11.60 -11.22 21.86
N THR A 166 11.41 -9.95 22.20
CA THR A 166 11.53 -9.46 23.58
C THR A 166 10.27 -9.73 24.39
N PHE A 167 9.10 -9.61 23.78
CA PHE A 167 7.81 -9.75 24.46
C PHE A 167 7.09 -11.03 24.00
N ALA A 168 6.53 -11.76 24.97
CA ALA A 168 5.66 -12.89 24.67
C ALA A 168 4.34 -12.38 24.07
N ILE A 169 4.19 -12.50 22.77
CA ILE A 169 2.96 -12.12 22.07
C ILE A 169 2.06 -13.36 22.01
N PRO A 170 0.80 -13.27 22.50
CA PRO A 170 -0.17 -14.35 22.26
C PRO A 170 -0.31 -14.56 20.76
N GLY A 171 -0.04 -15.76 20.26
CA GLY A 171 -0.15 -16.12 18.84
C GLY A 171 -1.62 -16.19 18.37
N LEU A 172 -2.40 -15.14 18.64
CA LEU A 172 -3.80 -15.05 18.23
C LEU A 172 -3.87 -14.73 16.73
N ARG A 173 -4.15 -15.76 15.94
CA ARG A 173 -4.47 -15.57 14.53
C ARG A 173 -5.96 -15.28 14.40
N VAL A 174 -6.29 -14.08 13.97
CA VAL A 174 -7.66 -13.70 13.61
C VAL A 174 -7.85 -13.97 12.12
N ALA A 175 -8.66 -14.96 11.78
CA ALA A 175 -8.97 -15.26 10.38
C ALA A 175 -9.72 -14.09 9.72
N ASP A 176 -9.53 -13.92 8.42
CA ASP A 176 -10.29 -12.93 7.66
C ASP A 176 -11.79 -13.22 7.76
N PRO A 177 -12.62 -12.20 8.04
CA PRO A 177 -14.06 -12.38 8.10
C PRO A 177 -14.60 -12.86 6.74
N LYS A 178 -15.26 -14.01 6.72
CA LYS A 178 -15.82 -14.61 5.49
C LYS A 178 -16.79 -13.70 4.72
N ALA A 179 -17.41 -12.74 5.40
CA ALA A 179 -18.32 -11.77 4.81
C ALA A 179 -17.57 -10.66 4.04
N CYS A 180 -16.28 -10.44 4.32
CA CYS A 180 -15.48 -9.40 3.68
C CYS A 180 -15.04 -9.84 2.27
N GLN A 181 -15.19 -8.93 1.31
CA GLN A 181 -14.78 -9.13 -0.09
C GLN A 181 -13.67 -8.14 -0.50
N CYS A 182 -12.82 -7.72 0.44
CA CYS A 182 -11.70 -6.79 0.17
C CYS A 182 -10.80 -7.28 -0.97
N GLY A 183 -10.46 -8.56 -1.02
CA GLY A 183 -9.63 -9.14 -2.07
C GLY A 183 -10.20 -8.89 -3.47
N GLU A 184 -11.51 -9.09 -3.63
CA GLU A 184 -12.20 -8.86 -4.92
C GLU A 184 -12.23 -7.37 -5.30
N VAL A 185 -12.35 -6.48 -4.30
CA VAL A 185 -12.28 -5.03 -4.52
C VAL A 185 -10.88 -4.62 -4.97
N LEU A 186 -9.83 -5.15 -4.35
CA LEU A 186 -8.44 -4.86 -4.72
C LEU A 186 -8.07 -5.32 -6.12
N LYS A 187 -8.66 -6.43 -6.59
CA LYS A 187 -8.49 -6.93 -7.96
C LYS A 187 -9.36 -6.21 -8.99
N GLY A 188 -10.25 -5.31 -8.57
CA GLY A 188 -11.20 -4.61 -9.44
C GLY A 188 -12.40 -5.46 -9.88
N VAL A 189 -12.54 -6.67 -9.37
CA VAL A 189 -13.65 -7.60 -9.68
C VAL A 189 -14.97 -7.09 -9.13
N LEU A 190 -14.94 -6.52 -7.92
CA LEU A 190 -16.08 -5.86 -7.27
C LEU A 190 -15.80 -4.39 -7.03
N LYS A 191 -16.83 -3.57 -7.15
CA LYS A 191 -16.80 -2.21 -6.62
C LYS A 191 -17.18 -2.24 -5.14
N PRO A 192 -16.69 -1.29 -4.31
CA PRO A 192 -16.97 -1.28 -2.87
C PRO A 192 -18.45 -1.46 -2.51
N TRP A 193 -19.34 -0.81 -3.22
CA TRP A 193 -20.79 -0.87 -2.99
C TRP A 193 -21.48 -2.17 -3.41
N GLU A 194 -20.81 -3.04 -4.12
CA GLU A 194 -21.30 -4.36 -4.51
C GLU A 194 -21.02 -5.40 -3.44
N CYS A 195 -20.13 -5.09 -2.50
CA CYS A 195 -19.87 -5.93 -1.35
C CYS A 195 -21.10 -6.01 -0.42
N LYS A 196 -21.50 -7.23 -0.06
CA LYS A 196 -22.74 -7.52 0.69
C LYS A 196 -22.85 -6.80 2.04
N VAL A 197 -21.72 -6.51 2.67
CA VAL A 197 -21.67 -5.89 4.01
C VAL A 197 -21.35 -4.40 3.95
N PHE A 198 -21.09 -3.83 2.76
CA PHE A 198 -20.72 -2.44 2.60
C PHE A 198 -21.83 -1.47 3.02
N GLY A 199 -21.51 -0.52 3.90
CA GLY A 199 -22.43 0.51 4.37
C GLY A 199 -23.58 0.01 5.25
N THR A 200 -23.55 -1.26 5.64
CA THR A 200 -24.48 -1.89 6.57
C THR A 200 -23.71 -2.39 7.80
N ALA A 201 -23.23 -3.62 7.79
CA ALA A 201 -22.42 -4.17 8.88
C ALA A 201 -20.96 -3.69 8.83
N CYS A 202 -20.46 -3.27 7.65
CA CYS A 202 -19.09 -2.77 7.47
C CYS A 202 -19.11 -1.27 7.15
N THR A 203 -18.75 -0.46 8.12
CA THR A 203 -18.64 1.01 8.04
C THR A 203 -17.29 1.46 8.61
N PRO A 204 -16.85 2.71 8.42
CA PRO A 204 -15.62 3.20 9.07
C PRO A 204 -15.63 3.07 10.60
N GLU A 205 -16.80 3.14 11.23
CA GLU A 205 -16.97 2.98 12.68
C GLU A 205 -16.93 1.52 13.12
N THR A 206 -17.34 0.60 12.24
CA THR A 206 -17.36 -0.86 12.48
C THR A 206 -16.72 -1.61 11.32
N PRO A 207 -15.40 -1.43 11.07
CA PRO A 207 -14.75 -2.01 9.92
C PRO A 207 -14.63 -3.54 10.05
N ILE A 208 -15.14 -4.27 9.06
CA ILE A 208 -14.98 -5.73 8.97
C ILE A 208 -13.71 -6.07 8.16
N GLY A 209 -13.47 -5.37 7.05
CA GLY A 209 -12.33 -5.60 6.19
C GLY A 209 -11.33 -4.45 6.21
N THR A 210 -10.07 -4.73 5.86
CA THR A 210 -8.95 -3.78 5.87
C THR A 210 -9.19 -2.54 5.03
N CYS A 211 -9.87 -2.67 3.88
CA CYS A 211 -10.21 -1.54 3.02
C CYS A 211 -11.20 -0.53 3.65
N MET A 212 -11.78 -0.84 4.82
CA MET A 212 -12.68 0.05 5.56
C MET A 212 -12.02 0.64 6.81
N VAL A 213 -10.88 0.10 7.28
CA VAL A 213 -10.21 0.52 8.51
C VAL A 213 -9.61 1.92 8.40
N SER A 214 -9.03 2.26 7.24
CA SER A 214 -8.37 3.53 6.99
C SER A 214 -9.14 4.34 5.94
N PRO A 215 -9.20 5.68 6.06
CA PRO A 215 -9.80 6.55 5.04
C PRO A 215 -9.12 6.44 3.67
N GLU A 216 -7.89 5.94 3.60
CA GLU A 216 -7.16 5.67 2.36
C GLU A 216 -7.60 4.36 1.68
N GLY A 217 -8.27 3.47 2.41
CA GLY A 217 -8.77 2.22 1.87
C GLY A 217 -9.92 2.45 0.87
N ALA A 218 -9.95 1.65 -0.20
CA ALA A 218 -10.92 1.81 -1.28
C ALA A 218 -12.38 1.84 -0.79
N CYS A 219 -12.75 0.98 0.16
CA CYS A 219 -14.11 0.96 0.72
C CYS A 219 -14.40 2.20 1.55
N ALA A 220 -13.48 2.61 2.45
CA ALA A 220 -13.67 3.78 3.29
C ALA A 220 -13.71 5.07 2.48
N ALA A 221 -12.82 5.23 1.50
CA ALA A 221 -12.82 6.36 0.59
C ALA A 221 -14.15 6.47 -0.17
N TYR A 222 -14.63 5.34 -0.70
CA TYR A 222 -15.92 5.33 -1.39
C TYR A 222 -17.11 5.57 -0.44
N TYR A 223 -17.08 5.03 0.76
CA TYR A 223 -18.11 5.27 1.77
C TYR A 223 -18.22 6.76 2.10
N ASN A 224 -17.10 7.43 2.32
CA ASN A 224 -17.07 8.85 2.71
C ASN A 224 -17.41 9.78 1.55
N PHE A 225 -16.96 9.50 0.34
CA PHE A 225 -17.04 10.45 -0.78
C PHE A 225 -17.93 9.97 -1.94
N GLY A 226 -18.02 8.66 -2.20
CA GLY A 226 -18.71 8.11 -3.37
C GLY A 226 -20.20 7.80 -3.16
N ARG A 227 -20.64 7.53 -1.93
CA ARG A 227 -22.02 7.13 -1.63
C ARG A 227 -23.07 8.18 -2.01
N PHE A 228 -22.73 9.45 -1.92
CA PHE A 228 -23.63 10.56 -2.26
C PHE A 228 -23.76 10.79 -3.76
N SER A 229 -22.75 10.46 -4.56
CA SER A 229 -22.77 10.60 -6.01
C SER A 229 -23.80 9.69 -6.67
N ARG A 230 -24.04 8.50 -6.13
CA ARG A 230 -25.04 7.54 -6.64
C ARG A 230 -26.48 8.00 -6.45
N LYS A 231 -26.76 8.72 -5.38
CA LYS A 231 -28.09 9.28 -5.12
C LYS A 231 -28.45 10.30 -6.20
N ARG A 232 -27.52 11.19 -6.56
CA ARG A 232 -27.68 12.19 -7.61
C ARG A 232 -27.85 11.57 -9.01
N VAL A 233 -27.08 10.53 -9.33
CA VAL A 233 -27.19 9.86 -10.64
C VAL A 233 -28.53 9.12 -10.79
N ARG A 234 -29.03 8.46 -9.73
CA ARG A 234 -30.34 7.81 -9.75
C ARG A 234 -31.50 8.80 -9.86
N GLU A 235 -31.41 9.91 -9.18
CA GLU A 235 -32.40 11.00 -9.26
C GLU A 235 -32.41 11.65 -10.65
N ALA A 236 -31.24 11.85 -11.27
CA ALA A 236 -31.13 12.39 -12.64
C ALA A 236 -31.58 11.41 -13.74
N SER A 237 -31.56 10.09 -13.48
CA SER A 237 -32.02 9.06 -14.44
C SER A 237 -33.52 8.77 -14.34
N GLN A 238 -34.23 9.42 -13.42
CA GLN A 238 -35.69 9.29 -13.23
C GLN A 238 -36.46 10.53 -13.71
N VAL A 239 -35.77 11.51 -14.30
CA VAL A 239 -36.31 12.67 -15.02
C VAL A 239 -36.11 12.50 -16.53
#